data_75ae3a9d1eb4e3c58af6e9eef9170ee6
#
_entry.id   75ae3a9d1eb4e3c58af6e9eef9170ee6
#
_cell.length_a   1.000
_cell.length_b   1.000
_cell.length_c   1.000
_cell.angle_alpha   90.00
_cell.angle_beta   90.00
_cell.angle_gamma   90.00
#
_symmetry.space_group_name_H-M   'P 1'
#
loop_
_entity.id
_entity.type
_entity.pdbx_description
1 polymer ?
#
loop_
_entity_poly.entity_id
_entity_poly.type
_entity_poly.pdbx_seq_one_letter_code
_entity_poly.pdbx_strand_id
1 'polypeptide(L)'
;MELSLTTWNINSVRLRLPIVERFLKDYQPDILCLQEIKCLNDQFPYKPLRELGYEHIEVHGQKGYHGVAIVSRVPLGEGFSTDYCAMGDTRHISVVFDAGGRKIRLHNFYVPAGGDEPDPEINPKFRHKLDFLEEMKVLKADQGDGIGSILVGDLNIAPMENDVWSHKQLLKVVSHTPVETEGMKDLIAKGGWVDLMRHVTPEDEKLYTWWSYRAKDWQAANRGRRLDHIWTSPDLVPAFQRFDILTEARGWEKPSDHVPVTASFAF
;
A
#
# COMPACT_ATOMS: atom_id res chain seq x y z
N MET A 1 20.72 7.10 9.63
CA MET A 1 20.18 7.56 8.33
C MET A 1 18.69 7.82 8.52
N GLU A 2 18.22 9.04 8.19
CA GLU A 2 16.80 9.30 8.09
C GLU A 2 16.29 8.71 6.77
N LEU A 3 15.14 8.06 6.80
CA LEU A 3 14.47 7.46 5.64
C LEU A 3 12.98 7.78 5.67
N SER A 4 12.47 8.32 4.58
CA SER A 4 11.04 8.52 4.36
C SER A 4 10.51 7.60 3.25
N LEU A 5 9.47 6.83 3.56
CA LEU A 5 8.86 5.86 2.67
C LEU A 5 7.36 6.13 2.55
N THR A 6 6.89 6.31 1.31
CA THR A 6 5.48 6.59 1.02
C THR A 6 4.84 5.44 0.27
N THR A 7 3.61 5.06 0.63
CA THR A 7 2.73 4.23 -0.18
C THR A 7 1.55 5.05 -0.71
N TRP A 8 1.18 4.84 -1.98
CA TRP A 8 0.08 5.54 -2.62
C TRP A 8 -0.52 4.73 -3.78
N ASN A 9 -1.75 4.30 -3.63
CA ASN A 9 -2.51 3.84 -4.80
C ASN A 9 -2.83 5.05 -5.68
N ILE A 10 -2.17 5.13 -6.84
CA ILE A 10 -2.28 6.30 -7.74
C ILE A 10 -3.42 6.17 -8.74
N ASN A 11 -4.03 5.00 -8.86
CA ASN A 11 -5.15 4.76 -9.78
C ASN A 11 -4.88 5.30 -11.20
N SER A 12 -3.84 4.78 -11.86
CA SER A 12 -3.25 5.17 -13.16
C SER A 12 -2.18 6.27 -13.04
N VAL A 13 -0.93 5.83 -13.04
CA VAL A 13 0.25 6.72 -12.92
C VAL A 13 0.34 7.71 -14.09
N ARG A 14 0.02 7.28 -15.32
CA ARG A 14 0.09 8.17 -16.49
C ARG A 14 -0.96 9.27 -16.46
N LEU A 15 -2.18 8.97 -16.01
CA LEU A 15 -3.25 9.95 -15.87
C LEU A 15 -2.94 10.96 -14.77
N ARG A 16 -2.29 10.51 -13.70
CA ARG A 16 -2.03 11.29 -12.49
C ARG A 16 -0.56 11.67 -12.30
N LEU A 17 0.24 11.58 -13.37
CA LEU A 17 1.65 12.00 -13.32
C LEU A 17 1.82 13.41 -12.77
N PRO A 18 1.01 14.42 -13.13
CA PRO A 18 1.18 15.77 -12.58
C PRO A 18 1.09 15.84 -11.05
N ILE A 19 0.19 15.07 -10.43
CA ILE A 19 0.09 15.06 -8.96
C ILE A 19 1.18 14.20 -8.31
N VAL A 20 1.70 13.18 -8.98
CA VAL A 20 2.89 12.44 -8.53
C VAL A 20 4.10 13.37 -8.54
N GLU A 21 4.35 14.09 -9.64
CA GLU A 21 5.45 15.06 -9.72
C GLU A 21 5.34 16.17 -8.68
N ARG A 22 4.12 16.70 -8.46
CA ARG A 22 3.86 17.67 -7.39
C ARG A 22 4.25 17.08 -6.03
N PHE A 23 3.75 15.89 -5.71
CA PHE A 23 4.06 15.22 -4.44
C PHE A 23 5.57 15.02 -4.25
N LEU A 24 6.27 14.53 -5.29
CA LEU A 24 7.71 14.32 -5.23
C LEU A 24 8.51 15.62 -5.09
N LYS A 25 8.03 16.74 -5.63
CA LYS A 25 8.65 18.07 -5.48
C LYS A 25 8.43 18.66 -4.09
N ASP A 26 7.21 18.56 -3.60
CA ASP A 26 6.79 19.24 -2.36
C ASP A 26 7.21 18.46 -1.10
N TYR A 27 7.14 17.13 -1.13
CA TYR A 27 7.35 16.26 0.05
C TYR A 27 8.64 15.44 0.00
N GLN A 28 9.19 15.19 -1.16
CA GLN A 28 10.50 14.58 -1.40
C GLN A 28 10.78 13.28 -0.61
N PRO A 29 9.89 12.28 -0.59
CA PRO A 29 10.19 11.02 0.07
C PRO A 29 11.41 10.35 -0.55
N ASP A 30 12.15 9.56 0.23
CA ASP A 30 13.28 8.79 -0.30
C ASP A 30 12.80 7.63 -1.19
N ILE A 31 11.67 7.01 -0.81
CA ILE A 31 11.05 5.90 -1.55
C ILE A 31 9.54 6.16 -1.69
N LEU A 32 9.00 6.00 -2.91
CA LEU A 32 7.58 6.03 -3.22
C LEU A 32 7.15 4.70 -3.81
N CYS A 33 6.23 4.00 -3.13
CA CYS A 33 5.57 2.78 -3.58
C CYS A 33 4.22 3.10 -4.18
N LEU A 34 4.02 2.79 -5.47
CA LEU A 34 2.78 3.03 -6.20
C LEU A 34 2.02 1.73 -6.42
N GLN A 35 0.69 1.80 -6.31
CA GLN A 35 -0.22 0.73 -6.70
C GLN A 35 -1.18 1.24 -7.79
N GLU A 36 -1.79 0.33 -8.51
CA GLU A 36 -2.65 0.62 -9.67
C GLU A 36 -2.00 1.54 -10.71
N ILE A 37 -0.76 1.26 -11.09
CA ILE A 37 -0.06 2.06 -12.11
C ILE A 37 -0.73 1.97 -13.49
N LYS A 38 -1.44 0.87 -13.78
CA LYS A 38 -2.28 0.63 -14.98
C LYS A 38 -1.56 0.87 -16.30
N CYS A 39 -0.31 0.48 -16.39
CA CYS A 39 0.49 0.53 -17.62
C CYS A 39 1.51 -0.61 -17.65
N LEU A 40 1.95 -0.95 -18.87
CA LEU A 40 3.09 -1.85 -19.07
C LEU A 40 4.38 -1.22 -18.56
N ASN A 41 5.41 -2.03 -18.31
CA ASN A 41 6.71 -1.55 -17.83
C ASN A 41 7.32 -0.48 -18.77
N ASP A 42 7.28 -0.71 -20.09
CA ASP A 42 7.81 0.22 -21.10
C ASP A 42 7.00 1.53 -21.23
N GLN A 43 5.78 1.57 -20.71
CA GLN A 43 4.89 2.73 -20.71
C GLN A 43 4.93 3.52 -19.39
N PHE A 44 5.69 3.05 -18.41
CA PHE A 44 5.84 3.75 -17.15
C PHE A 44 6.64 5.06 -17.35
N PRO A 45 6.28 6.17 -16.68
CA PRO A 45 6.89 7.47 -16.90
C PRO A 45 8.26 7.63 -16.22
N TYR A 46 9.27 6.84 -16.61
CA TYR A 46 10.60 6.86 -16.01
C TYR A 46 11.28 8.22 -16.09
N LYS A 47 11.24 8.85 -17.28
CA LYS A 47 12.00 10.08 -17.53
C LYS A 47 11.66 11.21 -16.57
N PRO A 48 10.38 11.65 -16.42
CA PRO A 48 10.05 12.74 -15.50
C PRO A 48 10.37 12.43 -14.04
N LEU A 49 10.31 11.16 -13.62
CA LEU A 49 10.66 10.78 -12.25
C LEU A 49 12.18 10.83 -12.01
N ARG A 50 12.99 10.40 -12.98
CA ARG A 50 14.45 10.52 -12.93
C ARG A 50 14.89 11.99 -12.93
N GLU A 51 14.25 12.85 -13.68
CA GLU A 51 14.50 14.30 -13.68
C GLU A 51 14.26 14.95 -12.30
N LEU A 52 13.50 14.29 -11.43
CA LEU A 52 13.26 14.67 -10.03
C LEU A 52 14.25 14.00 -9.05
N GLY A 53 15.23 13.25 -9.55
CA GLY A 53 16.27 12.60 -8.73
C GLY A 53 15.92 11.18 -8.26
N TYR A 54 14.85 10.57 -8.79
CA TYR A 54 14.48 9.19 -8.49
C TYR A 54 15.06 8.26 -9.54
N GLU A 55 16.35 7.96 -9.41
CA GLU A 55 17.12 7.20 -10.41
C GLU A 55 16.81 5.69 -10.39
N HIS A 56 16.38 5.15 -9.24
CA HIS A 56 16.16 3.73 -9.03
C HIS A 56 14.66 3.42 -9.08
N ILE A 57 14.23 2.73 -10.13
CA ILE A 57 12.81 2.48 -10.38
C ILE A 57 12.61 1.03 -10.78
N GLU A 58 11.85 0.29 -9.98
CA GLU A 58 11.40 -1.06 -10.25
C GLU A 58 9.90 -1.06 -10.54
N VAL A 59 9.49 -1.72 -11.62
CA VAL A 59 8.12 -1.74 -12.13
C VAL A 59 7.67 -3.14 -12.45
N HIS A 60 6.52 -3.53 -11.95
CA HIS A 60 5.82 -4.75 -12.35
C HIS A 60 4.41 -4.36 -12.82
N GLY A 61 4.28 -4.13 -14.12
CA GLY A 61 3.12 -3.50 -14.73
C GLY A 61 2.36 -4.39 -15.69
N GLN A 62 1.06 -4.12 -15.83
CA GLN A 62 0.14 -4.80 -16.73
C GLN A 62 -0.73 -3.77 -17.47
N LYS A 63 -1.13 -4.09 -18.69
CA LYS A 63 -1.93 -3.17 -19.53
C LYS A 63 -3.31 -2.90 -18.93
N GLY A 64 -3.56 -1.66 -18.55
CA GLY A 64 -4.88 -1.17 -18.17
C GLY A 64 -5.40 -1.57 -16.78
N TYR A 65 -4.77 -2.55 -16.13
CA TYR A 65 -5.17 -3.06 -14.82
C TYR A 65 -3.96 -3.18 -13.91
N HIS A 66 -4.17 -3.22 -12.59
CA HIS A 66 -3.17 -3.55 -11.55
C HIS A 66 -1.85 -2.78 -11.72
N GLY A 67 -0.77 -3.45 -11.44
CA GLY A 67 0.59 -2.93 -11.56
C GLY A 67 1.04 -2.19 -10.30
N VAL A 68 2.28 -2.47 -9.92
CA VAL A 68 2.95 -1.86 -8.78
C VAL A 68 4.32 -1.32 -9.21
N ALA A 69 4.79 -0.27 -8.54
CA ALA A 69 6.11 0.28 -8.79
C ALA A 69 6.76 0.76 -7.49
N ILE A 70 8.08 0.71 -7.43
CA ILE A 70 8.90 1.33 -6.39
C ILE A 70 9.81 2.34 -7.08
N VAL A 71 9.69 3.60 -6.66
CA VAL A 71 10.41 4.77 -7.19
C VAL A 71 11.29 5.31 -6.08
N SER A 72 12.62 5.36 -6.25
CA SER A 72 13.55 5.60 -5.16
C SER A 72 14.71 6.50 -5.52
N ARG A 73 15.14 7.31 -4.57
CA ARG A 73 16.44 8.01 -4.56
C ARG A 73 17.54 7.12 -4.01
N VAL A 74 17.17 6.19 -3.13
CA VAL A 74 18.10 5.21 -2.54
C VAL A 74 18.34 4.09 -3.54
N PRO A 75 19.58 3.61 -3.72
CA PRO A 75 19.85 2.46 -4.56
C PRO A 75 19.03 1.23 -4.16
N LEU A 76 18.41 0.60 -5.14
CA LEU A 76 17.63 -0.62 -4.97
C LEU A 76 18.39 -1.82 -5.52
N GLY A 77 18.30 -2.97 -4.87
CA GLY A 77 18.65 -4.26 -5.46
C GLY A 77 17.64 -4.68 -6.53
N GLU A 78 17.92 -5.81 -7.18
CA GLU A 78 17.04 -6.37 -8.20
C GLU A 78 15.63 -6.62 -7.67
N GLY A 79 14.63 -6.22 -8.45
CA GLY A 79 13.23 -6.43 -8.14
C GLY A 79 12.82 -7.89 -8.29
N PHE A 80 12.07 -8.39 -7.32
CA PHE A 80 11.47 -9.72 -7.31
C PHE A 80 9.95 -9.61 -7.18
N SER A 81 9.21 -10.42 -7.94
CA SER A 81 7.75 -10.48 -7.87
C SER A 81 7.25 -11.89 -7.59
N THR A 82 6.13 -12.00 -6.87
CA THR A 82 5.41 -13.26 -6.66
C THR A 82 4.06 -13.16 -7.34
N ASP A 83 3.73 -14.17 -8.16
CA ASP A 83 2.42 -14.31 -8.79
C ASP A 83 1.48 -15.06 -7.83
N TYR A 84 0.86 -14.31 -6.94
CA TYR A 84 -0.12 -14.84 -6.00
C TYR A 84 -1.35 -15.36 -6.74
N CYS A 85 -1.87 -16.50 -6.33
CA CYS A 85 -2.99 -17.22 -6.96
C CYS A 85 -2.73 -17.70 -8.40
N ALA A 86 -1.50 -17.61 -8.89
CA ALA A 86 -1.10 -18.01 -10.25
C ALA A 86 -2.00 -17.42 -11.35
N MET A 87 -2.43 -16.14 -11.15
CA MET A 87 -3.34 -15.42 -12.05
C MET A 87 -2.60 -14.58 -13.11
N GLY A 88 -1.27 -14.47 -13.01
CA GLY A 88 -0.48 -13.57 -13.84
C GLY A 88 -0.71 -12.10 -13.52
N ASP A 89 -1.25 -11.80 -12.35
CA ASP A 89 -1.54 -10.45 -11.89
C ASP A 89 -0.29 -9.76 -11.37
N THR A 90 -0.09 -8.51 -11.79
CA THR A 90 1.05 -7.68 -11.39
C THR A 90 0.75 -6.92 -10.09
N ARG A 91 0.65 -7.66 -8.96
CA ARG A 91 0.16 -7.12 -7.68
C ARG A 91 1.20 -7.05 -6.58
N HIS A 92 2.39 -7.59 -6.81
CA HIS A 92 3.47 -7.61 -5.83
C HIS A 92 4.82 -7.34 -6.51
N ILE A 93 5.65 -6.54 -5.83
CA ILE A 93 7.07 -6.39 -6.12
C ILE A 93 7.82 -6.20 -4.81
N SER A 94 9.00 -6.78 -4.69
CA SER A 94 9.89 -6.56 -3.56
C SER A 94 11.30 -6.23 -4.04
N VAL A 95 12.00 -5.45 -3.24
CA VAL A 95 13.41 -5.09 -3.42
C VAL A 95 14.14 -5.18 -2.08
N VAL A 96 15.46 -5.29 -2.12
CA VAL A 96 16.31 -5.09 -0.95
C VAL A 96 17.12 -3.82 -1.15
N PHE A 97 17.20 -2.98 -0.14
CA PHE A 97 18.04 -1.77 -0.16
C PHE A 97 18.80 -1.63 1.16
N ASP A 98 19.79 -0.73 1.17
CA ASP A 98 20.59 -0.43 2.37
C ASP A 98 20.12 0.88 3.01
N ALA A 99 19.80 0.83 4.30
CA ALA A 99 19.43 1.97 5.11
C ALA A 99 20.50 2.20 6.19
N GLY A 100 21.59 2.88 5.83
CA GLY A 100 22.67 3.21 6.77
C GLY A 100 23.45 2.00 7.29
N GLY A 101 23.72 1.02 6.43
CA GLY A 101 24.40 -0.23 6.77
C GLY A 101 23.48 -1.37 7.19
N ARG A 102 22.16 -1.13 7.25
CA ARG A 102 21.15 -2.14 7.53
C ARG A 102 20.40 -2.49 6.25
N LYS A 103 20.41 -3.77 5.88
CA LYS A 103 19.62 -4.26 4.75
C LYS A 103 18.15 -4.37 5.12
N ILE A 104 17.30 -3.86 4.25
CA ILE A 104 15.83 -3.86 4.40
C ILE A 104 15.20 -4.44 3.14
N ARG A 105 14.29 -5.38 3.33
CA ARG A 105 13.42 -5.90 2.27
C ARG A 105 12.11 -5.13 2.29
N LEU A 106 11.80 -4.47 1.19
CA LEU A 106 10.57 -3.73 0.98
C LEU A 106 9.64 -4.52 0.06
N HIS A 107 8.44 -4.79 0.53
CA HIS A 107 7.34 -5.35 -0.26
C HIS A 107 6.31 -4.28 -0.56
N ASN A 108 5.92 -4.16 -1.82
CA ASN A 108 4.84 -3.31 -2.28
C ASN A 108 3.71 -4.19 -2.84
N PHE A 109 2.53 -4.13 -2.21
CA PHE A 109 1.36 -4.94 -2.53
C PHE A 109 0.19 -4.13 -3.06
N TYR A 110 -0.55 -4.73 -3.98
CA TYR A 110 -1.89 -4.33 -4.37
C TYR A 110 -2.82 -5.54 -4.27
N VAL A 111 -3.46 -5.69 -3.13
CA VAL A 111 -4.41 -6.80 -2.88
C VAL A 111 -5.68 -6.59 -3.72
N PRO A 112 -6.29 -7.65 -4.30
CA PRO A 112 -7.53 -7.52 -5.06
C PRO A 112 -8.62 -6.77 -4.30
N ALA A 113 -9.32 -5.84 -4.99
CA ALA A 113 -10.40 -5.06 -4.37
C ALA A 113 -11.61 -5.93 -3.94
N GLY A 114 -11.86 -7.04 -4.64
CA GLY A 114 -12.90 -8.00 -4.29
C GLY A 114 -14.29 -7.72 -4.88
N GLY A 115 -14.45 -6.63 -5.65
CA GLY A 115 -15.76 -6.27 -6.26
C GLY A 115 -16.75 -5.72 -5.23
N ASP A 116 -18.04 -5.80 -5.52
CA ASP A 116 -19.08 -5.19 -4.69
C ASP A 116 -19.84 -6.23 -3.82
N GLU A 117 -19.91 -7.49 -4.26
CA GLU A 117 -20.65 -8.56 -3.56
C GLU A 117 -19.69 -9.39 -2.67
N PRO A 118 -19.92 -9.44 -1.35
CA PRO A 118 -19.03 -10.14 -0.41
C PRO A 118 -19.38 -11.63 -0.24
N ASP A 119 -19.71 -12.31 -1.33
CA ASP A 119 -19.96 -13.74 -1.35
C ASP A 119 -19.02 -14.44 -2.34
N PRO A 120 -18.07 -15.28 -1.85
CA PRO A 120 -17.12 -15.94 -2.72
C PRO A 120 -17.73 -17.02 -3.62
N GLU A 121 -18.96 -17.52 -3.34
CA GLU A 121 -19.61 -18.53 -4.17
C GLU A 121 -20.18 -17.93 -5.46
N ILE A 122 -20.55 -16.64 -5.43
CA ILE A 122 -21.17 -15.96 -6.58
C ILE A 122 -20.29 -14.84 -7.16
N ASN A 123 -19.28 -14.38 -6.41
CA ASN A 123 -18.38 -13.33 -6.83
C ASN A 123 -16.92 -13.84 -6.93
N PRO A 124 -16.43 -14.18 -8.13
CA PRO A 124 -15.06 -14.67 -8.32
C PRO A 124 -14.00 -13.65 -7.94
N LYS A 125 -14.30 -12.32 -7.96
CA LYS A 125 -13.35 -11.29 -7.52
C LYS A 125 -13.19 -11.30 -6.00
N PHE A 126 -14.26 -11.60 -5.27
CA PHE A 126 -14.18 -11.73 -3.82
C PHE A 126 -13.47 -13.02 -3.42
N ARG A 127 -13.76 -14.13 -4.13
CA ARG A 127 -13.00 -15.39 -3.98
C ARG A 127 -11.50 -15.15 -4.17
N HIS A 128 -11.10 -14.54 -5.28
CA HIS A 128 -9.69 -14.23 -5.57
C HIS A 128 -9.04 -13.39 -4.46
N LYS A 129 -9.77 -12.41 -3.90
CA LYS A 129 -9.25 -11.60 -2.78
C LYS A 129 -8.98 -12.46 -1.54
N LEU A 130 -9.87 -13.36 -1.19
CA LEU A 130 -9.70 -14.24 -0.04
C LEU A 130 -8.56 -15.24 -0.25
N ASP A 131 -8.47 -15.84 -1.45
CA ASP A 131 -7.39 -16.76 -1.82
C ASP A 131 -6.02 -16.03 -1.79
N PHE A 132 -5.97 -14.79 -2.31
CA PHE A 132 -4.77 -13.96 -2.27
C PHE A 132 -4.33 -13.69 -0.81
N LEU A 133 -5.27 -13.38 0.07
CA LEU A 133 -5.01 -13.16 1.48
C LEU A 133 -4.48 -14.44 2.17
N GLU A 134 -5.02 -15.61 1.83
CA GLU A 134 -4.54 -16.89 2.34
C GLU A 134 -3.10 -17.17 1.88
N GLU A 135 -2.78 -16.95 0.62
CA GLU A 135 -1.41 -17.13 0.11
C GLU A 135 -0.42 -16.15 0.75
N MET A 136 -0.83 -14.91 1.02
CA MET A 136 0.03 -13.95 1.73
C MET A 136 0.42 -14.41 3.15
N LYS A 137 -0.33 -15.30 3.79
CA LYS A 137 -0.01 -15.78 5.17
C LYS A 137 1.30 -16.57 5.26
N VAL A 138 1.85 -17.04 4.15
CA VAL A 138 3.17 -17.68 4.13
C VAL A 138 4.30 -16.67 4.25
N LEU A 139 4.05 -15.40 3.92
CA LEU A 139 5.06 -14.34 3.99
C LEU A 139 5.31 -13.96 5.45
N LYS A 140 6.54 -14.15 5.91
CA LYS A 140 6.96 -13.81 7.26
C LYS A 140 7.70 -12.47 7.27
N ALA A 141 7.48 -11.70 8.32
CA ALA A 141 8.20 -10.47 8.56
C ALA A 141 9.69 -10.73 8.83
N ASP A 142 10.00 -11.80 9.56
CA ASP A 142 11.35 -12.34 9.70
C ASP A 142 11.48 -13.62 8.86
N GLN A 143 12.35 -13.60 7.88
CA GLN A 143 12.65 -14.74 7.00
C GLN A 143 13.89 -15.52 7.45
N GLY A 144 14.48 -15.19 8.61
CA GLY A 144 15.63 -15.88 9.18
C GLY A 144 16.97 -15.55 8.49
N ASP A 145 17.01 -14.54 7.61
CA ASP A 145 18.19 -14.12 6.86
C ASP A 145 18.87 -12.86 7.40
N GLY A 146 18.35 -12.33 8.52
CA GLY A 146 18.87 -11.12 9.16
C GLY A 146 18.52 -9.81 8.45
N ILE A 147 17.61 -9.86 7.46
CA ILE A 147 17.12 -8.69 6.73
C ILE A 147 15.78 -8.26 7.33
N GLY A 148 15.69 -7.03 7.82
CA GLY A 148 14.43 -6.47 8.30
C GLY A 148 13.44 -6.29 7.15
N SER A 149 12.15 -6.45 7.40
CA SER A 149 11.14 -6.36 6.35
C SER A 149 10.17 -5.20 6.57
N ILE A 150 9.82 -4.50 5.49
CA ILE A 150 8.73 -3.52 5.43
C ILE A 150 7.74 -3.99 4.36
N LEU A 151 6.46 -4.02 4.69
CA LEU A 151 5.37 -4.30 3.77
C LEU A 151 4.47 -3.07 3.69
N VAL A 152 4.26 -2.57 2.48
CA VAL A 152 3.36 -1.46 2.23
C VAL A 152 2.41 -1.77 1.09
N GLY A 153 1.35 -1.01 1.00
CA GLY A 153 0.47 -1.02 -0.16
C GLY A 153 -1.00 -0.83 0.16
N ASP A 154 -1.78 -0.86 -0.91
CA ASP A 154 -3.23 -0.94 -0.84
C ASP A 154 -3.63 -2.41 -0.62
N LEU A 155 -3.93 -2.76 0.62
CA LEU A 155 -4.36 -4.11 0.98
C LEU A 155 -5.88 -4.29 0.88
N ASN A 156 -6.61 -3.24 0.49
CA ASN A 156 -8.04 -3.26 0.24
C ASN A 156 -8.92 -3.80 1.40
N ILE A 157 -8.39 -3.85 2.62
CA ILE A 157 -9.06 -4.32 3.83
C ILE A 157 -8.84 -3.33 4.96
N ALA A 158 -9.92 -2.95 5.64
CA ALA A 158 -9.93 -2.12 6.83
C ALA A 158 -10.20 -3.02 8.06
N PRO A 159 -9.17 -3.48 8.80
CA PRO A 159 -9.33 -4.57 9.77
C PRO A 159 -9.95 -4.17 11.11
N MET A 160 -9.91 -2.89 11.49
CA MET A 160 -10.38 -2.42 12.80
C MET A 160 -11.69 -1.63 12.67
N GLU A 161 -12.46 -1.54 13.76
CA GLU A 161 -13.75 -0.82 13.77
C GLU A 161 -13.61 0.66 13.40
N ASN A 162 -12.51 1.29 13.79
CA ASN A 162 -12.22 2.68 13.50
C ASN A 162 -11.36 2.90 12.24
N ASP A 163 -11.11 1.85 11.47
CA ASP A 163 -10.57 1.92 10.11
C ASP A 163 -11.65 2.24 9.06
N VAL A 164 -12.90 2.35 9.48
CA VAL A 164 -14.04 2.68 8.62
C VAL A 164 -14.95 3.70 9.27
N TRP A 165 -15.65 4.48 8.45
CA TRP A 165 -16.56 5.52 8.91
C TRP A 165 -17.74 4.97 9.75
N SER A 166 -18.17 3.70 9.51
CA SER A 166 -19.21 3.02 10.28
C SER A 166 -19.02 1.50 10.23
N HIS A 167 -18.49 0.94 11.31
CA HIS A 167 -18.31 -0.51 11.45
C HIS A 167 -19.64 -1.26 11.19
N LYS A 168 -20.71 -0.89 11.87
CA LYS A 168 -22.03 -1.55 11.78
C LYS A 168 -22.57 -1.60 10.34
N GLN A 169 -22.39 -0.51 9.56
CA GLN A 169 -22.93 -0.47 8.19
C GLN A 169 -22.03 -1.22 7.20
N LEU A 170 -20.74 -1.36 7.48
CA LEU A 170 -19.79 -1.99 6.57
C LEU A 170 -19.52 -3.47 6.85
N LEU A 171 -20.10 -4.08 7.89
CA LEU A 171 -19.96 -5.51 8.18
C LEU A 171 -20.37 -6.45 7.02
N LYS A 172 -21.18 -5.95 6.08
CA LYS A 172 -21.61 -6.69 4.89
C LYS A 172 -21.12 -6.05 3.59
N VAL A 173 -20.06 -5.26 3.67
CA VAL A 173 -19.49 -4.53 2.52
C VAL A 173 -18.06 -4.97 2.34
N VAL A 174 -17.69 -5.30 1.11
CA VAL A 174 -16.31 -5.65 0.73
C VAL A 174 -15.33 -4.60 1.26
N SER A 175 -14.22 -5.05 1.75
CA SER A 175 -13.13 -4.39 2.50
C SER A 175 -13.31 -4.34 4.03
N HIS A 176 -14.48 -4.73 4.58
CA HIS A 176 -14.69 -4.73 6.04
C HIS A 176 -15.60 -5.87 6.52
N THR A 177 -15.78 -6.93 5.73
CA THR A 177 -16.51 -8.12 6.17
C THR A 177 -15.72 -8.87 7.25
N PRO A 178 -16.39 -9.62 8.15
CA PRO A 178 -15.68 -10.40 9.17
C PRO A 178 -14.61 -11.33 8.61
N VAL A 179 -14.87 -12.01 7.49
CA VAL A 179 -13.88 -12.91 6.88
C VAL A 179 -12.64 -12.19 6.41
N GLU A 180 -12.77 -10.97 5.88
CA GLU A 180 -11.63 -10.14 5.46
C GLU A 180 -10.85 -9.61 6.67
N THR A 181 -11.56 -9.06 7.65
CA THR A 181 -10.93 -8.45 8.83
C THR A 181 -10.22 -9.48 9.70
N GLU A 182 -10.83 -10.65 9.92
CA GLU A 182 -10.23 -11.78 10.62
C GLU A 182 -9.04 -12.36 9.84
N GLY A 183 -9.21 -12.55 8.53
CA GLY A 183 -8.15 -13.02 7.64
C GLY A 183 -6.91 -12.13 7.67
N MET A 184 -7.09 -10.80 7.69
CA MET A 184 -5.96 -9.86 7.79
C MET A 184 -5.31 -9.87 9.17
N LYS A 185 -6.09 -9.92 10.26
CA LYS A 185 -5.55 -10.06 11.62
C LYS A 185 -4.74 -11.35 11.78
N ASP A 186 -5.22 -12.44 11.21
CA ASP A 186 -4.53 -13.73 11.18
C ASP A 186 -3.23 -13.66 10.37
N LEU A 187 -3.23 -12.99 9.22
CA LEU A 187 -2.03 -12.72 8.41
C LEU A 187 -0.97 -11.93 9.19
N ILE A 188 -1.37 -10.85 9.86
CA ILE A 188 -0.49 -10.03 10.69
C ILE A 188 0.12 -10.89 11.80
N ALA A 189 -0.72 -11.61 12.56
CA ALA A 189 -0.29 -12.42 13.69
C ALA A 189 0.62 -13.59 13.27
N LYS A 190 0.23 -14.37 12.25
CA LYS A 190 1.01 -15.50 11.74
C LYS A 190 2.28 -15.07 11.03
N GLY A 191 2.25 -13.93 10.36
CA GLY A 191 3.41 -13.34 9.68
C GLY A 191 4.41 -12.71 10.64
N GLY A 192 4.00 -12.39 11.88
CA GLY A 192 4.83 -11.65 12.83
C GLY A 192 5.00 -10.19 12.44
N TRP A 193 4.05 -9.62 11.72
CA TRP A 193 4.06 -8.23 11.29
C TRP A 193 3.59 -7.28 12.40
N VAL A 194 4.12 -6.06 12.40
CA VAL A 194 3.64 -4.94 13.22
C VAL A 194 3.01 -3.90 12.30
N ASP A 195 1.71 -3.64 12.46
CA ASP A 195 1.00 -2.55 11.76
C ASP A 195 1.42 -1.21 12.41
N LEU A 196 2.34 -0.50 11.77
CA LEU A 196 2.92 0.72 12.34
C LEU A 196 1.90 1.83 12.56
N MET A 197 0.91 1.92 11.69
CA MET A 197 -0.11 2.96 11.82
C MET A 197 -0.95 2.74 13.07
N ARG A 198 -1.37 1.51 13.36
CA ARG A 198 -2.12 1.16 14.57
C ARG A 198 -1.24 0.99 15.80
N HIS A 199 0.05 0.74 15.63
CA HIS A 199 1.02 0.71 16.74
C HIS A 199 1.07 2.05 17.50
N VAL A 200 0.85 3.18 16.82
CA VAL A 200 0.92 4.53 17.42
C VAL A 200 -0.42 5.26 17.43
N THR A 201 -1.44 4.76 16.74
CA THR A 201 -2.78 5.38 16.74
C THR A 201 -3.71 4.56 17.65
N PRO A 202 -4.33 5.16 18.66
CA PRO A 202 -5.31 4.49 19.52
C PRO A 202 -6.43 3.80 18.73
N GLU A 203 -6.93 2.67 19.25
CA GLU A 203 -7.96 1.89 18.55
C GLU A 203 -9.30 2.63 18.40
N ASP A 204 -9.59 3.58 19.29
CA ASP A 204 -10.80 4.41 19.28
C ASP A 204 -10.70 5.63 18.33
N GLU A 205 -9.52 5.90 17.78
CA GLU A 205 -9.34 6.96 16.79
C GLU A 205 -9.60 6.49 15.37
N LYS A 206 -10.31 7.35 14.59
CA LYS A 206 -10.57 7.10 13.17
C LYS A 206 -9.29 7.27 12.34
N LEU A 207 -9.11 6.33 11.41
CA LEU A 207 -7.93 6.32 10.54
C LEU A 207 -8.37 5.96 9.11
N TYR A 208 -8.17 6.89 8.17
CA TYR A 208 -8.60 6.73 6.78
C TYR A 208 -7.51 7.12 5.80
N THR A 209 -7.44 6.37 4.69
CA THR A 209 -6.51 6.62 3.58
C THR A 209 -7.22 6.71 2.23
N TRP A 210 -8.52 6.36 2.19
CA TRP A 210 -9.34 6.26 0.99
C TRP A 210 -10.73 6.88 1.18
N TRP A 211 -11.24 7.59 0.14
CA TRP A 211 -12.60 8.12 0.05
C TRP A 211 -13.17 7.95 -1.34
N SER A 212 -14.35 7.31 -1.43
CA SER A 212 -15.01 7.03 -2.70
C SER A 212 -15.24 8.28 -3.55
N TYR A 213 -15.03 8.16 -4.88
CA TYR A 213 -15.44 9.19 -5.85
C TYR A 213 -16.95 9.41 -5.91
N ARG A 214 -17.77 8.46 -5.42
CA ARG A 214 -19.24 8.57 -5.44
C ARG A 214 -19.77 9.65 -4.49
N ALA A 215 -18.98 10.10 -3.53
CA ALA A 215 -19.34 11.21 -2.65
C ALA A 215 -19.10 12.54 -3.36
N LYS A 216 -20.16 13.34 -3.61
CA LYS A 216 -20.03 14.68 -4.21
C LYS A 216 -19.16 15.60 -3.38
N ASP A 217 -19.35 15.56 -2.08
CA ASP A 217 -18.53 16.26 -1.09
C ASP A 217 -17.94 15.20 -0.16
N TRP A 218 -16.74 14.75 -0.50
CA TRP A 218 -16.05 13.72 0.26
C TRP A 218 -15.60 14.21 1.64
N GLN A 219 -15.28 15.50 1.78
CA GLN A 219 -14.84 16.11 3.03
C GLN A 219 -15.99 16.19 4.01
N ALA A 220 -17.14 16.74 3.61
CA ALA A 220 -18.31 16.85 4.47
C ALA A 220 -18.89 15.48 4.83
N ALA A 221 -18.92 14.54 3.89
CA ALA A 221 -19.38 13.17 4.14
C ALA A 221 -18.43 12.38 5.04
N ASN A 222 -17.14 12.59 4.89
CA ASN A 222 -16.01 11.91 5.56
C ASN A 222 -16.19 10.39 5.73
N ARG A 223 -16.73 9.72 4.69
CA ARG A 223 -16.95 8.27 4.68
C ARG A 223 -15.70 7.53 4.21
N GLY A 224 -14.63 7.67 4.99
CA GLY A 224 -13.34 7.10 4.69
C GLY A 224 -13.19 5.64 5.13
N ARG A 225 -12.14 5.00 4.61
CA ARG A 225 -11.63 3.68 5.01
C ARG A 225 -10.10 3.71 5.04
N ARG A 226 -9.49 2.92 5.90
CA ARG A 226 -8.05 2.66 5.86
C ARG A 226 -7.81 1.41 5.00
N LEU A 227 -7.36 1.60 3.78
CA LEU A 227 -7.06 0.52 2.85
C LEU A 227 -5.57 0.37 2.58
N ASP A 228 -4.82 1.45 2.80
CA ASP A 228 -3.37 1.51 2.64
C ASP A 228 -2.68 1.28 3.99
N HIS A 229 -1.67 0.43 3.98
CA HIS A 229 -1.02 -0.06 5.19
C HIS A 229 0.50 0.07 5.12
N ILE A 230 1.14 0.18 6.28
CA ILE A 230 2.59 0.10 6.46
C ILE A 230 2.86 -0.83 7.64
N TRP A 231 3.43 -1.99 7.36
CA TRP A 231 3.80 -2.99 8.35
C TRP A 231 5.30 -3.20 8.35
N THR A 232 5.86 -3.61 9.49
CA THR A 232 7.28 -3.96 9.60
C THR A 232 7.50 -5.24 10.38
N SER A 233 8.68 -5.81 10.21
CA SER A 233 9.21 -6.77 11.16
C SER A 233 9.45 -6.10 12.52
N PRO A 234 9.33 -6.82 13.65
CA PRO A 234 9.45 -6.24 15.01
C PRO A 234 10.78 -5.52 15.26
N ASP A 235 11.86 -5.99 14.66
CA ASP A 235 13.21 -5.45 14.79
C ASP A 235 13.39 -4.06 14.14
N LEU A 236 12.46 -3.63 13.26
CA LEU A 236 12.44 -2.30 12.66
C LEU A 236 11.58 -1.28 13.44
N VAL A 237 10.72 -1.74 14.36
CA VAL A 237 9.87 -0.85 15.16
C VAL A 237 10.67 0.22 15.90
N PRO A 238 11.85 -0.07 16.51
CA PRO A 238 12.63 0.97 17.18
C PRO A 238 13.15 2.09 16.27
N ALA A 239 13.27 1.83 14.97
CA ALA A 239 13.67 2.85 14.00
C ALA A 239 12.49 3.72 13.52
N PHE A 240 11.26 3.27 13.69
CA PHE A 240 10.07 4.01 13.29
C PHE A 240 9.89 5.27 14.14
N GLN A 241 9.64 6.41 13.51
CA GLN A 241 9.48 7.70 14.17
C GLN A 241 8.02 8.17 14.15
N ARG A 242 7.41 8.18 12.97
CA ARG A 242 6.03 8.65 12.74
C ARG A 242 5.51 8.20 11.38
N PHE A 243 4.21 8.37 11.20
CA PHE A 243 3.59 8.39 9.88
C PHE A 243 2.74 9.66 9.69
N ASP A 244 2.52 10.01 8.43
CA ASP A 244 1.69 11.13 8.02
C ASP A 244 0.73 10.69 6.90
N ILE A 245 -0.54 11.11 6.95
CA ILE A 245 -1.54 10.88 5.91
C ILE A 245 -1.83 12.22 5.25
N LEU A 246 -1.45 12.35 3.98
CA LEU A 246 -1.66 13.60 3.23
C LEU A 246 -3.09 13.68 2.69
N THR A 247 -4.05 13.88 3.58
CA THR A 247 -5.49 13.89 3.25
C THR A 247 -5.85 14.96 2.21
N GLU A 248 -5.17 16.10 2.19
CA GLU A 248 -5.40 17.18 1.24
C GLU A 248 -5.18 16.76 -0.22
N ALA A 249 -4.34 15.73 -0.49
CA ALA A 249 -4.12 15.21 -1.83
C ALA A 249 -5.41 14.67 -2.47
N ARG A 250 -6.40 14.27 -1.68
CA ARG A 250 -7.73 13.88 -2.16
C ARG A 250 -8.51 15.04 -2.81
N GLY A 251 -8.15 16.28 -2.50
CA GLY A 251 -8.72 17.50 -3.07
C GLY A 251 -7.93 18.10 -4.24
N TRP A 252 -6.82 17.48 -4.67
CA TRP A 252 -6.03 17.99 -5.80
C TRP A 252 -6.75 17.82 -7.13
N GLU A 253 -6.24 18.45 -8.20
CA GLU A 253 -6.79 18.28 -9.54
C GLU A 253 -6.64 16.83 -10.03
N LYS A 254 -7.74 16.21 -10.47
CA LYS A 254 -7.80 14.79 -10.90
C LYS A 254 -7.17 13.82 -9.89
N PRO A 255 -7.59 13.87 -8.61
CA PRO A 255 -6.92 13.12 -7.56
C PRO A 255 -7.10 11.61 -7.70
N SER A 256 -6.29 10.84 -6.98
CA SER A 256 -6.65 9.46 -6.63
C SER A 256 -7.76 9.48 -5.56
N ASP A 257 -8.50 8.39 -5.44
CA ASP A 257 -9.41 8.14 -4.31
C ASP A 257 -8.66 7.71 -3.04
N HIS A 258 -7.38 7.34 -3.18
CA HIS A 258 -6.43 7.16 -2.10
C HIS A 258 -5.54 8.39 -1.93
N VAL A 259 -4.97 8.55 -0.73
CA VAL A 259 -4.01 9.60 -0.42
C VAL A 259 -2.64 9.01 -0.05
N PRO A 260 -1.54 9.75 -0.24
CA PRO A 260 -0.22 9.31 0.20
C PRO A 260 -0.18 9.06 1.71
N VAL A 261 0.42 7.94 2.11
CA VAL A 261 0.78 7.62 3.50
C VAL A 261 2.28 7.48 3.58
N THR A 262 2.92 8.32 4.39
CA THR A 262 4.38 8.36 4.52
C THR A 262 4.79 7.94 5.92
N ALA A 263 5.70 6.97 6.04
CA ALA A 263 6.39 6.63 7.28
C ALA A 263 7.81 7.16 7.28
N SER A 264 8.27 7.62 8.44
CA SER A 264 9.64 8.08 8.66
C SER A 264 10.36 7.15 9.62
N PHE A 265 11.61 6.82 9.31
CA PHE A 265 12.49 5.96 10.09
C PHE A 265 13.84 6.65 10.34
N ALA A 266 14.48 6.31 11.48
CA ALA A 266 15.86 6.70 11.82
C ALA A 266 16.68 5.43 12.05
N PHE A 267 17.53 5.07 11.07
CA PHE A 267 18.45 3.93 11.10
C PHE A 267 19.86 4.34 11.47
#